data_0d91b54df08e61d1341093e9f0fb0556
#
_entry.id   0d91b54df08e61d1341093e9f0fb0556
#
_cell.length_a   1.000
_cell.length_b   1.000
_cell.length_c   1.000
_cell.angle_alpha   90.00
_cell.angle_beta   90.00
_cell.angle_gamma   90.00
#
_symmetry.space_group_name_H-M   'P 1'
#
loop_
_entity.id
_entity.type
_entity.pdbx_description
1 polymer ?
#
loop_
_entity_poly.entity_id
_entity_poly.type
_entity_poly.pdbx_seq_one_letter_code
_entity_poly.pdbx_strand_id
1 'polypeptide(L)'
;MQELAVENWIKNNIETIFPGFTLVSSNEIYADRIEVDFHLKDEKQRDVFIEVKASELKPRDIGKLLNYYSILSNLDKVREMRYIVILPSIKKENKEILSSFGIKTLLLDNLTKGKVVFDSCLQGLKNILTPTEAEVLSFINERECSIISVDEIVQRFEYDSSYASKLLERLERKQYLERVKRGIYLYIPLEYGYENRFTPMNSLVVGSVLVDPYYFGYQTANRFHGFTTQFSPVTYICTTKTRRTHKWKSTRYKFVNLVQKKFFGFEKHLSDGCNIFIASPEKAVLDSIDKPDYSGGLSQVVAVVLNAFKRGLDKEKLLNYAIMFDSNTLIQRLGYILDILYENRYLDMNGNFVESIERLLPENTSNTFLGSVKSNEGRGSIDNKWNIIENVSIEKLLDEIVVR
;
A
#
# COMPACT_ATOMS: atom_id res chain seq x y z
N MET A 1 20.85 24.25 -20.62
CA MET A 1 21.56 23.85 -21.86
C MET A 1 20.55 22.99 -22.64
N GLN A 2 20.40 23.20 -23.95
CA GLN A 2 19.48 22.33 -24.73
C GLN A 2 20.20 20.99 -24.95
N GLU A 3 19.47 19.87 -24.84
CA GLU A 3 19.95 18.49 -24.96
C GLU A 3 20.76 18.29 -26.24
N LEU A 4 20.24 18.76 -27.36
CA LEU A 4 20.90 18.75 -28.67
C LEU A 4 22.30 19.42 -28.68
N ALA A 5 22.50 20.48 -27.90
CA ALA A 5 23.83 21.14 -27.82
C ALA A 5 24.84 20.27 -27.08
N VAL A 6 24.40 19.51 -26.08
CA VAL A 6 25.22 18.55 -25.35
C VAL A 6 25.58 17.35 -26.21
N GLU A 7 24.61 16.81 -26.94
CA GLU A 7 24.80 15.72 -27.89
C GLU A 7 25.81 16.09 -28.99
N ASN A 8 25.64 17.24 -29.60
CA ASN A 8 26.59 17.74 -30.62
C ASN A 8 28.00 17.91 -30.05
N TRP A 9 28.13 18.40 -28.83
CA TRP A 9 29.44 18.52 -28.19
C TRP A 9 30.05 17.14 -27.91
N ILE A 10 29.26 16.16 -27.40
CA ILE A 10 29.73 14.78 -27.19
C ILE A 10 30.16 14.16 -28.50
N LYS A 11 29.34 14.28 -29.55
CA LYS A 11 29.63 13.75 -30.89
C LYS A 11 30.97 14.19 -31.43
N ASN A 12 31.29 15.48 -31.24
CA ASN A 12 32.53 16.08 -31.73
C ASN A 12 33.76 15.74 -30.84
N ASN A 13 33.55 15.20 -29.65
CA ASN A 13 34.57 14.86 -28.68
C ASN A 13 34.62 13.39 -28.28
N ILE A 14 33.98 12.51 -29.05
CA ILE A 14 33.83 11.05 -28.71
C ILE A 14 35.19 10.42 -28.40
N GLU A 15 36.20 10.62 -29.26
CA GLU A 15 37.52 10.01 -29.06
C GLU A 15 38.23 10.51 -27.80
N THR A 16 37.94 11.74 -27.38
CA THR A 16 38.50 12.33 -26.16
C THR A 16 37.74 11.85 -24.91
N ILE A 17 36.42 11.71 -25.02
CA ILE A 17 35.52 11.32 -23.91
C ILE A 17 35.61 9.80 -23.71
N PHE A 18 35.63 9.03 -24.79
CA PHE A 18 35.61 7.57 -24.81
C PHE A 18 36.82 7.05 -25.65
N PRO A 19 38.05 7.20 -25.17
CA PRO A 19 39.23 6.74 -25.90
C PRO A 19 39.14 5.21 -26.12
N GLY A 20 39.43 4.77 -27.35
CA GLY A 20 39.35 3.36 -27.74
C GLY A 20 37.94 2.87 -28.10
N PHE A 21 36.92 3.72 -28.10
CA PHE A 21 35.58 3.36 -28.54
C PHE A 21 35.31 3.80 -29.98
N THR A 22 34.53 3.00 -30.69
CA THR A 22 34.14 3.30 -32.07
C THR A 22 32.67 3.69 -32.12
N LEU A 23 32.35 4.84 -32.73
CA LEU A 23 30.96 5.24 -32.96
C LEU A 23 30.36 4.35 -34.04
N VAL A 24 29.24 3.69 -33.69
CA VAL A 24 28.45 2.87 -34.62
C VAL A 24 27.35 3.71 -35.26
N SER A 25 26.57 4.40 -34.41
CA SER A 25 25.46 5.26 -34.85
C SER A 25 25.17 6.37 -33.83
N SER A 26 24.39 7.37 -34.27
CA SER A 26 23.84 8.41 -33.40
C SER A 26 22.39 8.69 -33.79
N ASN A 27 21.51 8.89 -32.80
CA ASN A 27 20.08 9.13 -32.95
C ASN A 27 19.39 8.01 -33.76
N GLU A 28 19.73 6.77 -33.46
CA GLU A 28 19.20 5.60 -34.15
C GLU A 28 18.03 5.00 -33.37
N ILE A 29 16.99 4.58 -34.13
CA ILE A 29 15.81 3.95 -33.56
C ILE A 29 16.00 2.43 -33.52
N TYR A 30 15.86 1.83 -32.33
CA TYR A 30 15.97 0.42 -32.09
C TYR A 30 14.58 -0.21 -31.81
N ALA A 31 14.34 -1.39 -32.40
CA ALA A 31 13.09 -2.14 -32.25
C ALA A 31 11.82 -1.30 -32.57
N ASP A 32 11.92 -0.31 -33.47
CA ASP A 32 10.87 0.63 -33.86
C ASP A 32 10.18 1.36 -32.69
N ARG A 33 10.86 1.46 -31.53
CA ARG A 33 10.25 1.96 -30.30
C ARG A 33 11.09 2.96 -29.51
N ILE A 34 12.41 2.86 -29.58
CA ILE A 34 13.31 3.70 -28.78
C ILE A 34 14.38 4.34 -29.64
N GLU A 35 14.60 5.62 -29.46
CA GLU A 35 15.69 6.37 -30.04
C GLU A 35 16.83 6.45 -29.02
N VAL A 36 18.05 6.09 -29.45
CA VAL A 36 19.25 6.12 -28.61
C VAL A 36 20.19 7.21 -29.14
N ASP A 37 20.67 8.08 -28.26
CA ASP A 37 21.49 9.21 -28.66
C ASP A 37 22.82 8.78 -29.28
N PHE A 38 23.50 7.77 -28.68
CA PHE A 38 24.72 7.19 -29.25
C PHE A 38 24.80 5.69 -29.03
N HIS A 39 25.26 4.98 -30.07
CA HIS A 39 25.67 3.60 -30.01
C HIS A 39 27.18 3.52 -30.36
N LEU A 40 27.97 3.00 -29.43
CA LEU A 40 29.40 2.80 -29.57
C LEU A 40 29.75 1.33 -29.41
N LYS A 41 30.95 0.96 -29.89
CA LYS A 41 31.59 -0.30 -29.52
C LYS A 41 32.88 -0.02 -28.74
N ASP A 42 33.08 -0.72 -27.62
CA ASP A 42 34.33 -0.62 -26.86
C ASP A 42 35.46 -1.48 -27.50
N GLU A 43 36.66 -1.41 -26.93
CA GLU A 43 37.84 -2.16 -27.41
C GLU A 43 37.60 -3.67 -27.49
N LYS A 44 36.70 -4.22 -26.69
CA LYS A 44 36.31 -5.64 -26.69
C LYS A 44 35.11 -5.93 -27.61
N GLN A 45 34.74 -4.98 -28.47
CA GLN A 45 33.58 -5.08 -29.38
C GLN A 45 32.23 -5.25 -28.69
N ARG A 46 32.11 -4.84 -27.41
CA ARG A 46 30.83 -4.82 -26.69
C ARG A 46 30.03 -3.59 -27.05
N ASP A 47 28.73 -3.74 -27.15
CA ASP A 47 27.81 -2.65 -27.46
C ASP A 47 27.67 -1.69 -26.25
N VAL A 48 27.80 -0.41 -26.51
CA VAL A 48 27.71 0.66 -25.50
C VAL A 48 26.68 1.67 -25.97
N PHE A 49 25.55 1.73 -25.31
CA PHE A 49 24.49 2.69 -25.59
C PHE A 49 24.56 3.85 -24.61
N ILE A 50 24.40 5.07 -25.11
CA ILE A 50 24.51 6.29 -24.33
C ILE A 50 23.26 7.12 -24.53
N GLU A 51 22.67 7.53 -23.42
CA GLU A 51 21.56 8.47 -23.36
C GLU A 51 22.02 9.78 -22.70
N VAL A 52 21.68 10.90 -23.28
CA VAL A 52 22.04 12.24 -22.78
C VAL A 52 20.79 12.89 -22.19
N LYS A 53 20.93 13.50 -21.02
CA LYS A 53 19.87 14.29 -20.39
C LYS A 53 20.39 15.70 -20.06
N ALA A 54 19.63 16.70 -20.48
CA ALA A 54 20.00 18.11 -20.26
C ALA A 54 19.66 18.61 -18.85
N SER A 55 18.90 17.84 -18.08
CA SER A 55 18.43 18.18 -16.73
C SER A 55 18.58 17.01 -15.76
N GLU A 56 18.39 17.29 -14.48
CA GLU A 56 18.31 16.24 -13.45
C GLU A 56 17.14 15.28 -13.71
N LEU A 57 17.37 13.97 -13.50
CA LEU A 57 16.36 12.93 -13.71
C LEU A 57 15.20 13.06 -12.73
N LYS A 58 14.00 13.02 -13.28
CA LYS A 58 12.75 12.84 -12.53
C LYS A 58 12.47 11.34 -12.39
N PRO A 59 11.64 10.90 -11.41
CA PRO A 59 11.26 9.49 -11.27
C PRO A 59 10.76 8.85 -12.56
N ARG A 60 9.96 9.59 -13.35
CA ARG A 60 9.46 9.15 -14.66
C ARG A 60 10.57 8.81 -15.67
N ASP A 61 11.68 9.53 -15.60
CA ASP A 61 12.79 9.34 -16.54
C ASP A 61 13.55 8.05 -16.24
N ILE A 62 13.61 7.65 -14.97
CA ILE A 62 14.20 6.37 -14.55
C ILE A 62 13.44 5.19 -15.16
N GLY A 63 12.09 5.20 -15.11
CA GLY A 63 11.26 4.18 -15.74
C GLY A 63 11.52 4.06 -17.24
N LYS A 64 11.69 5.19 -17.97
CA LYS A 64 12.05 5.19 -19.39
C LYS A 64 13.41 4.56 -19.64
N LEU A 65 14.43 4.93 -18.86
CA LEU A 65 15.78 4.39 -18.99
C LEU A 65 15.83 2.88 -18.75
N LEU A 66 15.06 2.37 -17.80
CA LEU A 66 14.94 0.94 -17.54
C LEU A 66 14.27 0.20 -18.71
N ASN A 67 13.22 0.78 -19.28
CA ASN A 67 12.55 0.23 -20.45
C ASN A 67 13.50 0.19 -21.66
N TYR A 68 14.25 1.26 -21.88
CA TYR A 68 15.28 1.31 -22.94
C TYR A 68 16.35 0.24 -22.73
N TYR A 69 16.86 0.11 -21.51
CA TYR A 69 17.81 -0.93 -21.15
C TYR A 69 17.26 -2.33 -21.45
N SER A 70 16.01 -2.61 -21.07
CA SER A 70 15.36 -3.90 -21.34
C SER A 70 15.25 -4.19 -22.83
N ILE A 71 14.79 -3.24 -23.63
CA ILE A 71 14.63 -3.42 -25.09
C ILE A 71 15.99 -3.66 -25.74
N LEU A 72 16.98 -2.83 -25.45
CA LEU A 72 18.32 -2.93 -26.05
C LEU A 72 19.02 -4.25 -25.70
N SER A 73 18.86 -4.73 -24.47
CA SER A 73 19.48 -5.99 -24.02
C SER A 73 18.85 -7.24 -24.63
N ASN A 74 17.66 -7.13 -25.23
CA ASN A 74 16.97 -8.22 -25.91
C ASN A 74 17.19 -8.21 -27.45
N LEU A 75 18.01 -7.32 -27.98
CA LEU A 75 18.32 -7.33 -29.41
C LEU A 75 19.21 -8.54 -29.76
N ASP A 76 18.83 -9.32 -30.77
CA ASP A 76 19.52 -10.56 -31.20
C ASP A 76 21.01 -10.39 -31.50
N LYS A 77 21.44 -9.17 -31.84
CA LYS A 77 22.82 -8.85 -32.20
C LYS A 77 23.67 -8.37 -31.04
N VAL A 78 23.09 -8.10 -29.86
CA VAL A 78 23.75 -7.54 -28.68
C VAL A 78 24.14 -8.68 -27.73
N ARG A 79 25.43 -9.04 -27.69
CA ARG A 79 25.93 -10.14 -26.84
C ARG A 79 26.26 -9.71 -25.41
N GLU A 80 26.92 -8.55 -25.28
CA GLU A 80 27.23 -7.92 -23.99
C GLU A 80 27.01 -6.42 -24.13
N MET A 81 26.18 -5.84 -23.30
CA MET A 81 25.74 -4.48 -23.38
C MET A 81 26.21 -3.64 -22.17
N ARG A 82 26.56 -2.40 -22.44
CA ARG A 82 26.70 -1.34 -21.42
C ARG A 82 25.73 -0.21 -21.74
N TYR A 83 25.07 0.31 -20.72
CA TYR A 83 24.17 1.45 -20.86
C TYR A 83 24.66 2.61 -19.97
N ILE A 84 24.84 3.76 -20.57
CA ILE A 84 25.42 4.94 -19.92
C ILE A 84 24.45 6.10 -20.06
N VAL A 85 24.21 6.81 -18.96
CA VAL A 85 23.42 8.05 -18.96
C VAL A 85 24.34 9.22 -18.61
N ILE A 86 24.39 10.22 -19.49
CA ILE A 86 25.16 11.46 -19.30
C ILE A 86 24.20 12.57 -18.89
N LEU A 87 24.48 13.26 -17.79
CA LEU A 87 23.60 14.29 -17.23
C LEU A 87 24.40 15.34 -16.44
N PRO A 88 23.87 16.58 -16.26
CA PRO A 88 24.57 17.65 -15.56
C PRO A 88 24.72 17.38 -14.06
N SER A 89 23.70 16.80 -13.43
CA SER A 89 23.69 16.46 -12.02
C SER A 89 22.77 15.28 -11.76
N ILE A 90 23.00 14.54 -10.67
CA ILE A 90 22.15 13.43 -10.25
C ILE A 90 22.11 13.36 -8.73
N LYS A 91 20.93 13.15 -8.18
CA LYS A 91 20.76 12.83 -6.76
C LYS A 91 21.39 11.48 -6.44
N LYS A 92 21.97 11.37 -5.24
CA LYS A 92 22.62 10.12 -4.78
C LYS A 92 21.71 8.91 -4.95
N GLU A 93 20.45 9.06 -4.57
CA GLU A 93 19.41 8.01 -4.65
C GLU A 93 19.20 7.53 -6.10
N ASN A 94 19.01 8.44 -7.05
CA ASN A 94 18.84 8.12 -8.46
C ASN A 94 20.08 7.45 -9.06
N LYS A 95 21.26 7.88 -8.66
CA LYS A 95 22.52 7.27 -9.08
C LYS A 95 22.64 5.83 -8.59
N GLU A 96 22.29 5.56 -7.33
CA GLU A 96 22.31 4.24 -6.73
C GLU A 96 21.30 3.32 -7.42
N ILE A 97 20.09 3.85 -7.72
CA ILE A 97 19.08 3.12 -8.50
C ILE A 97 19.62 2.69 -9.86
N LEU A 98 20.08 3.62 -10.67
CA LEU A 98 20.59 3.30 -12.01
C LEU A 98 21.79 2.34 -11.96
N SER A 99 22.67 2.50 -10.99
CA SER A 99 23.81 1.60 -10.78
C SER A 99 23.37 0.18 -10.43
N SER A 100 22.29 0.02 -9.66
CA SER A 100 21.73 -1.31 -9.30
C SER A 100 21.17 -2.07 -10.52
N PHE A 101 20.82 -1.34 -11.59
CA PHE A 101 20.40 -1.92 -12.87
C PHE A 101 21.55 -2.10 -13.86
N GLY A 102 22.81 -1.82 -13.46
CA GLY A 102 23.94 -1.87 -14.37
C GLY A 102 24.05 -0.65 -15.30
N ILE A 103 23.22 0.36 -15.10
CA ILE A 103 23.25 1.61 -15.87
C ILE A 103 24.28 2.56 -15.25
N LYS A 104 25.27 2.94 -16.02
CA LYS A 104 26.33 3.86 -15.57
C LYS A 104 25.90 5.31 -15.76
N THR A 105 26.14 6.15 -14.78
CA THR A 105 25.91 7.59 -14.88
C THR A 105 27.22 8.35 -14.97
N LEU A 106 27.31 9.29 -15.91
CA LEU A 106 28.46 10.20 -16.06
C LEU A 106 27.98 11.64 -15.91
N LEU A 107 28.67 12.40 -15.08
CA LEU A 107 28.39 13.83 -14.94
C LEU A 107 29.08 14.62 -16.05
N LEU A 108 28.33 15.51 -16.68
CA LEU A 108 28.81 16.35 -17.77
C LEU A 108 30.05 17.16 -17.37
N ASP A 109 30.09 17.67 -16.15
CA ASP A 109 31.24 18.39 -15.58
C ASP A 109 32.52 17.54 -15.50
N ASN A 110 32.42 16.25 -15.29
CA ASN A 110 33.54 15.33 -15.25
C ASN A 110 34.08 15.04 -16.65
N LEU A 111 33.21 15.03 -17.66
CA LEU A 111 33.58 14.84 -19.05
C LEU A 111 34.38 16.06 -19.59
N THR A 112 33.94 17.26 -19.26
CA THR A 112 34.56 18.51 -19.70
C THR A 112 35.92 18.76 -19.04
N LYS A 113 36.19 18.16 -17.85
CA LYS A 113 37.46 18.30 -17.10
C LYS A 113 38.48 17.21 -17.39
N GLY A 114 38.24 16.32 -18.38
CA GLY A 114 39.16 15.24 -18.78
C GLY A 114 39.38 14.15 -17.73
N LYS A 115 38.49 14.05 -16.73
CA LYS A 115 38.57 13.03 -15.67
C LYS A 115 37.56 11.90 -15.90
N VAL A 116 37.77 11.08 -16.90
CA VAL A 116 37.01 9.82 -17.03
C VAL A 116 37.95 8.66 -16.72
N VAL A 117 37.82 8.12 -15.52
CA VAL A 117 38.46 6.85 -15.15
C VAL A 117 37.41 5.72 -15.31
N PHE A 118 37.57 4.94 -16.37
CA PHE A 118 36.62 3.89 -16.76
C PHE A 118 36.65 2.62 -15.89
N ASP A 119 37.73 2.36 -15.14
CA ASP A 119 38.01 1.03 -14.58
C ASP A 119 37.61 0.77 -13.13
N SER A 120 37.27 1.75 -12.31
CA SER A 120 37.07 1.51 -10.88
C SER A 120 35.64 1.15 -10.43
N CYS A 121 34.66 1.08 -11.33
CA CYS A 121 33.26 0.86 -10.98
C CYS A 121 32.74 -0.57 -11.14
N LEU A 122 33.59 -1.53 -11.50
CA LEU A 122 33.14 -2.92 -11.75
C LEU A 122 33.06 -3.81 -10.49
N GLN A 123 33.54 -3.37 -9.34
CA GLN A 123 33.55 -4.19 -8.11
C GLN A 123 32.27 -4.14 -7.25
N GLY A 124 31.30 -3.28 -7.59
CA GLY A 124 30.04 -3.11 -6.83
C GLY A 124 28.83 -3.92 -7.32
N LEU A 125 28.95 -4.71 -8.39
CA LEU A 125 27.79 -5.25 -9.13
C LEU A 125 27.28 -6.59 -8.59
N LYS A 126 26.92 -6.67 -7.33
CA LYS A 126 26.23 -7.87 -6.80
C LYS A 126 24.73 -7.98 -7.17
N ASN A 127 24.12 -6.95 -7.75
CA ASN A 127 22.68 -6.89 -8.00
C ASN A 127 22.28 -6.47 -9.43
N ILE A 128 23.06 -6.89 -10.45
CA ILE A 128 22.68 -6.63 -11.85
C ILE A 128 21.40 -7.41 -12.17
N LEU A 129 20.40 -6.70 -12.69
CA LEU A 129 19.20 -7.32 -13.26
C LEU A 129 19.55 -8.00 -14.59
N THR A 130 19.03 -9.19 -14.82
CA THR A 130 18.99 -9.74 -16.16
C THR A 130 17.98 -8.98 -17.02
N PRO A 131 18.06 -9.03 -18.37
CA PRO A 131 17.07 -8.42 -19.24
C PRO A 131 15.63 -8.76 -18.88
N THR A 132 15.36 -10.03 -18.65
CA THR A 132 14.03 -10.53 -18.22
C THR A 132 13.59 -9.96 -16.87
N GLU A 133 14.51 -9.84 -15.91
CA GLU A 133 14.20 -9.23 -14.61
C GLU A 133 13.90 -7.73 -14.75
N ALA A 134 14.62 -7.03 -15.61
CA ALA A 134 14.39 -5.62 -15.90
C ALA A 134 13.03 -5.39 -16.57
N GLU A 135 12.68 -6.24 -17.55
CA GLU A 135 11.39 -6.19 -18.23
C GLU A 135 10.21 -6.39 -17.26
N VAL A 136 10.30 -7.44 -16.41
CA VAL A 136 9.27 -7.71 -15.39
C VAL A 136 9.19 -6.58 -14.38
N LEU A 137 10.31 -6.01 -13.97
CA LEU A 137 10.31 -4.91 -13.01
C LEU A 137 9.75 -3.61 -13.62
N SER A 138 10.01 -3.33 -14.92
CA SER A 138 9.39 -2.25 -15.65
C SER A 138 7.88 -2.39 -15.68
N PHE A 139 7.38 -3.57 -16.04
CA PHE A 139 5.95 -3.87 -16.00
C PHE A 139 5.34 -3.62 -14.61
N ILE A 140 6.03 -4.07 -13.53
CA ILE A 140 5.56 -3.88 -12.15
C ILE A 140 5.53 -2.39 -11.80
N ASN A 141 6.55 -1.62 -12.20
CA ASN A 141 6.66 -0.19 -11.91
C ASN A 141 5.61 0.67 -12.64
N GLU A 142 5.13 0.23 -13.80
CA GLU A 142 4.09 0.92 -14.57
C GLU A 142 2.70 0.76 -13.95
N ARG A 143 2.54 -0.16 -13.00
CA ARG A 143 1.26 -0.44 -12.36
C ARG A 143 0.98 0.55 -11.24
N GLU A 144 -0.28 0.88 -11.06
CA GLU A 144 -0.73 1.70 -9.92
C GLU A 144 -0.66 0.91 -8.60
N CYS A 145 -1.02 -0.38 -8.63
CA CYS A 145 -1.01 -1.25 -7.46
C CYS A 145 0.37 -1.88 -7.23
N SER A 146 0.92 -1.67 -6.05
CA SER A 146 2.23 -2.19 -5.65
C SER A 146 2.27 -3.70 -5.33
N ILE A 147 1.12 -4.37 -5.29
CA ILE A 147 1.06 -5.83 -5.11
C ILE A 147 1.19 -6.54 -6.46
N ILE A 148 2.02 -7.57 -6.50
CA ILE A 148 2.19 -8.44 -7.66
C ILE A 148 2.08 -9.92 -7.26
N SER A 149 1.39 -10.70 -8.06
CA SER A 149 1.29 -12.15 -7.89
C SER A 149 2.09 -12.91 -8.96
N VAL A 150 2.45 -14.15 -8.65
CA VAL A 150 3.04 -15.08 -9.63
C VAL A 150 2.10 -15.27 -10.81
N ASP A 151 0.79 -15.40 -10.56
CA ASP A 151 -0.21 -15.64 -11.60
C ASP A 151 -0.30 -14.47 -12.58
N GLU A 152 -0.16 -13.22 -12.13
CA GLU A 152 -0.13 -12.05 -13.01
C GLU A 152 1.09 -12.06 -13.93
N ILE A 153 2.26 -12.50 -13.44
CA ILE A 153 3.47 -12.64 -14.27
C ILE A 153 3.30 -13.76 -15.28
N VAL A 154 2.73 -14.91 -14.87
CA VAL A 154 2.39 -16.02 -15.78
C VAL A 154 1.48 -15.54 -16.91
N GLN A 155 0.40 -14.83 -16.58
CA GLN A 155 -0.56 -14.34 -17.58
C GLN A 155 0.02 -13.27 -18.50
N ARG A 156 0.85 -12.38 -17.98
CA ARG A 156 1.38 -11.23 -18.76
C ARG A 156 2.49 -11.63 -19.71
N PHE A 157 3.36 -12.58 -19.29
CA PHE A 157 4.57 -12.95 -20.02
C PHE A 157 4.51 -14.37 -20.59
N GLU A 158 3.41 -15.09 -20.36
CA GLU A 158 3.22 -16.49 -20.79
C GLU A 158 4.31 -17.44 -20.24
N TYR A 159 4.87 -17.12 -19.06
CA TYR A 159 5.88 -17.94 -18.41
C TYR A 159 5.27 -19.13 -17.69
N ASP A 160 6.05 -20.21 -17.58
CA ASP A 160 5.74 -21.29 -16.64
C ASP A 160 5.70 -20.78 -15.19
N SER A 161 4.76 -21.29 -14.39
CA SER A 161 4.56 -20.87 -13.01
C SER A 161 5.80 -21.07 -12.12
N SER A 162 6.57 -22.12 -12.36
CA SER A 162 7.82 -22.38 -11.64
C SER A 162 8.90 -21.35 -12.01
N TYR A 163 8.97 -20.98 -13.29
CA TYR A 163 9.90 -19.96 -13.77
C TYR A 163 9.54 -18.57 -13.22
N ALA A 164 8.25 -18.17 -13.31
CA ALA A 164 7.75 -16.91 -12.76
C ALA A 164 8.01 -16.80 -11.25
N SER A 165 7.76 -17.87 -10.48
CA SER A 165 8.07 -17.92 -9.06
C SER A 165 9.55 -17.68 -8.77
N LYS A 166 10.45 -18.41 -9.48
CA LYS A 166 11.92 -18.25 -9.32
C LYS A 166 12.39 -16.84 -9.70
N LEU A 167 11.76 -16.23 -10.72
CA LEU A 167 12.09 -14.90 -11.17
C LEU A 167 11.72 -13.86 -10.08
N LEU A 168 10.51 -13.92 -9.52
CA LEU A 168 10.09 -13.04 -8.42
C LEU A 168 10.94 -13.28 -7.15
N GLU A 169 11.33 -14.52 -6.84
CA GLU A 169 12.27 -14.82 -5.74
C GLU A 169 13.67 -14.23 -5.97
N ARG A 170 14.14 -14.16 -7.22
CA ARG A 170 15.41 -13.46 -7.54
C ARG A 170 15.28 -11.96 -7.33
N LEU A 171 14.15 -11.35 -7.76
CA LEU A 171 13.88 -9.93 -7.52
C LEU A 171 13.72 -9.63 -6.02
N GLU A 172 13.13 -10.54 -5.23
CA GLU A 172 13.07 -10.44 -3.77
C GLU A 172 14.49 -10.46 -3.17
N ARG A 173 15.35 -11.41 -3.55
CA ARG A 173 16.75 -11.47 -3.09
C ARG A 173 17.56 -10.23 -3.47
N LYS A 174 17.23 -9.62 -4.59
CA LYS A 174 17.78 -8.32 -5.03
C LYS A 174 17.10 -7.13 -4.39
N GLN A 175 16.13 -7.36 -3.49
CA GLN A 175 15.40 -6.37 -2.72
C GLN A 175 14.52 -5.39 -3.53
N TYR A 176 14.13 -5.73 -4.74
CA TYR A 176 13.13 -5.00 -5.52
C TYR A 176 11.69 -5.36 -5.13
N LEU A 177 11.52 -6.55 -4.60
CA LEU A 177 10.27 -7.06 -4.09
C LEU A 177 10.41 -7.48 -2.64
N GLU A 178 9.31 -7.50 -1.92
CA GLU A 178 9.22 -8.06 -0.59
C GLU A 178 8.07 -9.07 -0.53
N ARG A 179 8.35 -10.26 -0.05
CA ARG A 179 7.35 -11.33 0.02
C ARG A 179 6.34 -11.06 1.12
N VAL A 180 5.06 -10.93 0.74
CA VAL A 180 3.93 -10.80 1.67
C VAL A 180 3.46 -12.17 2.13
N LYS A 181 3.25 -13.08 1.19
CA LYS A 181 2.93 -14.49 1.40
C LYS A 181 3.39 -15.29 0.19
N ARG A 182 3.22 -16.62 0.22
CA ARG A 182 3.58 -17.48 -0.92
C ARG A 182 2.91 -17.01 -2.20
N GLY A 183 3.70 -16.71 -3.22
CA GLY A 183 3.24 -16.28 -4.54
C GLY A 183 2.75 -14.83 -4.63
N ILE A 184 2.82 -14.05 -3.55
CA ILE A 184 2.40 -12.64 -3.51
C ILE A 184 3.53 -11.79 -2.96
N TYR A 185 3.87 -10.73 -3.68
CA TYR A 185 4.95 -9.82 -3.38
C TYR A 185 4.48 -8.37 -3.37
N LEU A 186 5.13 -7.56 -2.56
CA LEU A 186 5.01 -6.11 -2.56
C LEU A 186 6.18 -5.53 -3.35
N TYR A 187 5.88 -4.69 -4.31
CA TYR A 187 6.89 -3.91 -5.02
C TYR A 187 7.40 -2.78 -4.12
N ILE A 188 8.71 -2.63 -4.09
CA ILE A 188 9.38 -1.53 -3.39
C ILE A 188 9.79 -0.51 -4.44
N PRO A 189 9.09 0.64 -4.52
CA PRO A 189 9.39 1.68 -5.50
C PRO A 189 10.85 2.11 -5.44
N LEU A 190 11.46 2.30 -6.59
CA LEU A 190 12.86 2.67 -6.74
C LEU A 190 13.18 4.05 -6.16
N GLU A 191 12.16 4.88 -6.02
CA GLU A 191 12.25 6.24 -5.47
C GLU A 191 12.72 6.30 -4.01
N TYR A 192 12.52 5.21 -3.25
CA TYR A 192 12.90 5.16 -1.83
C TYR A 192 14.39 4.86 -1.58
N GLY A 193 15.21 4.71 -2.66
CA GLY A 193 16.64 4.46 -2.54
C GLY A 193 17.02 3.11 -1.93
N TYR A 194 18.29 2.73 -2.05
CA TYR A 194 18.76 1.42 -1.60
C TYR A 194 18.93 1.33 -0.07
N GLU A 195 19.26 2.44 0.60
CA GLU A 195 19.54 2.48 2.04
C GLU A 195 18.33 2.82 2.91
N ASN A 196 17.31 3.51 2.36
CA ASN A 196 16.11 3.96 3.08
C ASN A 196 14.84 3.31 2.55
N ARG A 197 14.85 2.02 2.31
CA ARG A 197 13.65 1.25 1.90
C ARG A 197 12.61 1.12 3.02
N PHE A 198 12.42 2.20 3.75
CA PHE A 198 11.29 2.37 4.63
C PHE A 198 10.11 2.78 3.76
N THR A 199 9.47 1.81 3.12
CA THR A 199 8.16 2.03 2.55
C THR A 199 7.25 2.46 3.69
N PRO A 200 6.61 3.65 3.63
CA PRO A 200 5.44 3.89 4.45
C PRO A 200 4.40 2.87 4.01
N MET A 201 4.42 1.74 4.71
CA MET A 201 3.63 0.58 4.35
C MET A 201 2.17 0.89 4.58
N ASN A 202 1.43 0.93 3.51
CA ASN A 202 -0.01 0.87 3.64
C ASN A 202 -0.41 -0.53 4.10
N SER A 203 -0.64 -0.66 5.41
CA SER A 203 -1.05 -1.91 6.02
C SER A 203 -2.34 -2.49 5.41
N LEU A 204 -3.17 -1.63 4.79
CA LEU A 204 -4.40 -2.04 4.11
C LEU A 204 -4.07 -2.78 2.81
N VAL A 205 -3.12 -2.29 2.02
CA VAL A 205 -2.69 -2.95 0.77
C VAL A 205 -2.13 -4.34 1.05
N VAL A 206 -1.25 -4.48 2.04
CA VAL A 206 -0.74 -5.80 2.45
C VAL A 206 -1.85 -6.68 3.01
N GLY A 207 -2.71 -6.13 3.86
CA GLY A 207 -3.83 -6.86 4.46
C GLY A 207 -4.83 -7.41 3.44
N SER A 208 -5.04 -6.68 2.34
CA SER A 208 -6.01 -7.03 1.29
C SER A 208 -5.74 -8.39 0.62
N VAL A 209 -4.49 -8.80 0.61
CA VAL A 209 -4.09 -10.06 -0.06
C VAL A 209 -3.89 -11.23 0.90
N LEU A 210 -4.04 -11.05 2.22
CA LEU A 210 -3.77 -12.11 3.19
C LEU A 210 -4.86 -13.18 3.23
N VAL A 211 -6.12 -12.81 3.00
CA VAL A 211 -7.27 -13.71 3.00
C VAL A 211 -8.35 -13.21 2.04
N ASP A 212 -9.12 -14.12 1.48
CA ASP A 212 -10.30 -13.85 0.65
C ASP A 212 -11.40 -14.86 0.98
N PRO A 213 -12.67 -14.43 1.18
CA PRO A 213 -13.15 -13.05 1.18
C PRO A 213 -12.77 -12.30 2.47
N TYR A 214 -12.74 -10.96 2.39
CA TYR A 214 -12.39 -10.09 3.51
C TYR A 214 -13.01 -8.70 3.39
N TYR A 215 -13.03 -7.98 4.51
CA TYR A 215 -13.10 -6.52 4.59
C TYR A 215 -12.36 -6.03 5.84
N PHE A 216 -11.89 -4.78 5.83
CA PHE A 216 -11.34 -4.14 7.01
C PHE A 216 -12.46 -3.59 7.88
N GLY A 217 -12.53 -4.02 9.14
CA GLY A 217 -13.57 -3.63 10.10
C GLY A 217 -12.99 -3.04 11.39
N TYR A 218 -13.86 -2.81 12.35
CA TYR A 218 -13.52 -2.37 13.72
C TYR A 218 -12.63 -1.11 13.71
N GLN A 219 -11.61 -1.06 14.58
CA GLN A 219 -10.72 0.09 14.69
C GLN A 219 -10.04 0.47 13.36
N THR A 220 -9.79 -0.49 12.47
CA THR A 220 -9.22 -0.22 11.14
C THR A 220 -10.18 0.60 10.28
N ALA A 221 -11.45 0.22 10.22
CA ALA A 221 -12.47 0.99 9.50
C ALA A 221 -12.77 2.32 10.20
N ASN A 222 -12.83 2.36 11.53
CA ASN A 222 -13.04 3.58 12.30
C ASN A 222 -11.96 4.65 12.01
N ARG A 223 -10.69 4.22 11.89
CA ARG A 223 -9.60 5.12 11.49
C ARG A 223 -9.73 5.59 10.05
N PHE A 224 -10.08 4.70 9.16
CA PHE A 224 -10.27 5.03 7.74
C PHE A 224 -11.35 6.11 7.56
N HIS A 225 -12.48 5.96 8.26
CA HIS A 225 -13.57 6.97 8.24
C HIS A 225 -13.29 8.19 9.12
N GLY A 226 -12.18 8.22 9.85
CA GLY A 226 -11.84 9.32 10.74
C GLY A 226 -12.71 9.40 12.01
N PHE A 227 -13.33 8.29 12.42
CA PHE A 227 -14.12 8.23 13.66
C PHE A 227 -13.26 8.15 14.91
N THR A 228 -12.00 7.79 14.78
CA THR A 228 -11.01 7.78 15.85
C THR A 228 -9.64 8.24 15.35
N THR A 229 -8.89 8.93 16.21
CA THR A 229 -7.48 9.28 15.99
C THR A 229 -6.53 8.34 16.74
N GLN A 230 -7.08 7.41 17.53
CA GLN A 230 -6.28 6.47 18.30
C GLN A 230 -5.45 5.58 17.39
N PHE A 231 -4.14 5.57 17.62
CA PHE A 231 -3.22 4.71 16.87
C PHE A 231 -3.35 3.26 17.35
N SER A 232 -3.36 2.33 16.41
CA SER A 232 -3.26 0.89 16.71
C SER A 232 -2.24 0.22 15.80
N PRO A 233 -1.31 -0.57 16.34
CA PRO A 233 -0.39 -1.39 15.53
C PRO A 233 -1.07 -2.64 14.95
N VAL A 234 -2.37 -2.81 15.21
CA VAL A 234 -3.17 -3.95 14.76
C VAL A 234 -4.10 -3.52 13.65
N THR A 235 -4.06 -4.22 12.53
CA THR A 235 -5.02 -4.12 11.43
C THR A 235 -6.03 -5.26 11.55
N TYR A 236 -7.31 -4.92 11.70
CA TYR A 236 -8.40 -5.90 11.83
C TYR A 236 -9.00 -6.24 10.47
N ILE A 237 -9.01 -7.51 10.15
CA ILE A 237 -9.54 -8.08 8.90
C ILE A 237 -10.69 -9.01 9.24
N CYS A 238 -11.89 -8.68 8.81
CA CYS A 238 -13.08 -9.51 8.93
C CYS A 238 -13.12 -10.50 7.77
N THR A 239 -13.43 -11.75 8.06
CA THR A 239 -13.50 -12.83 7.06
C THR A 239 -14.39 -13.95 7.55
N THR A 240 -14.88 -14.78 6.64
CA THR A 240 -15.64 -16.00 6.98
C THR A 240 -14.73 -17.23 7.18
N LYS A 241 -13.41 -17.06 7.01
CA LYS A 241 -12.42 -18.12 7.15
C LYS A 241 -11.67 -18.02 8.47
N THR A 242 -11.46 -19.14 9.15
CA THR A 242 -10.62 -19.19 10.35
C THR A 242 -9.16 -19.01 9.97
N ARG A 243 -8.51 -17.98 10.50
CA ARG A 243 -7.11 -17.65 10.28
C ARG A 243 -6.43 -17.29 11.58
N ARG A 244 -5.14 -17.65 11.71
CA ARG A 244 -4.29 -17.20 12.81
C ARG A 244 -3.80 -15.79 12.54
N THR A 245 -3.55 -15.04 13.61
CA THR A 245 -2.90 -13.71 13.51
C THR A 245 -1.65 -13.79 12.68
N HIS A 246 -1.49 -12.88 11.73
CA HIS A 246 -0.31 -12.76 10.88
C HIS A 246 0.48 -11.51 11.29
N LYS A 247 1.79 -11.63 11.37
CA LYS A 247 2.69 -10.49 11.61
C LYS A 247 3.53 -10.29 10.35
N TRP A 248 3.49 -9.08 9.82
CA TRP A 248 4.36 -8.69 8.74
C TRP A 248 5.01 -7.34 9.09
N LYS A 249 6.34 -7.32 9.19
CA LYS A 249 7.12 -6.21 9.77
C LYS A 249 6.58 -5.76 11.14
N SER A 250 6.30 -4.47 11.30
CA SER A 250 5.74 -3.89 12.54
C SER A 250 4.24 -4.06 12.67
N THR A 251 3.53 -4.40 11.59
CA THR A 251 2.07 -4.52 11.58
C THR A 251 1.64 -5.92 11.98
N ARG A 252 0.63 -5.99 12.85
CA ARG A 252 -0.05 -7.23 13.23
C ARG A 252 -1.43 -7.26 12.59
N TYR A 253 -1.72 -8.29 11.80
CA TYR A 253 -3.02 -8.52 11.17
C TYR A 253 -3.81 -9.51 12.01
N LYS A 254 -4.94 -9.06 12.57
CA LYS A 254 -5.85 -9.88 13.36
C LYS A 254 -7.08 -10.20 12.52
N PHE A 255 -7.29 -11.49 12.26
CA PHE A 255 -8.45 -11.96 11.53
C PHE A 255 -9.61 -12.18 12.50
N VAL A 256 -10.75 -11.58 12.19
CA VAL A 256 -12.00 -11.78 12.92
C VAL A 256 -12.90 -12.66 12.10
N ASN A 257 -13.08 -13.90 12.58
CA ASN A 257 -13.97 -14.85 11.93
C ASN A 257 -15.43 -14.47 12.20
N LEU A 258 -16.17 -14.20 11.14
CA LEU A 258 -17.60 -13.86 11.17
C LEU A 258 -18.44 -14.97 10.57
N VAL A 259 -19.61 -15.17 11.15
CA VAL A 259 -20.66 -15.98 10.51
C VAL A 259 -21.15 -15.28 9.25
N GLN A 260 -21.60 -16.04 8.26
CA GLN A 260 -21.97 -15.52 6.94
C GLN A 260 -23.00 -14.37 7.02
N LYS A 261 -23.98 -14.46 7.93
CA LYS A 261 -25.01 -13.44 8.12
C LYS A 261 -24.47 -12.07 8.58
N LYS A 262 -23.30 -12.03 9.22
CA LYS A 262 -22.63 -10.79 9.64
C LYS A 262 -21.62 -10.26 8.61
N PHE A 263 -21.40 -11.00 7.53
CA PHE A 263 -20.41 -10.63 6.48
C PHE A 263 -21.09 -9.85 5.35
N PHE A 264 -21.37 -8.56 5.60
CA PHE A 264 -22.03 -7.62 4.69
C PHE A 264 -21.64 -6.18 5.00
N GLY A 265 -22.12 -5.21 4.24
CA GLY A 265 -22.02 -3.79 4.54
C GLY A 265 -20.59 -3.22 4.39
N PHE A 266 -19.85 -3.69 3.41
CA PHE A 266 -18.53 -3.18 3.07
C PHE A 266 -18.50 -2.65 1.64
N GLU A 267 -17.61 -1.71 1.40
CA GLU A 267 -17.50 -0.95 0.16
C GLU A 267 -16.07 -1.08 -0.39
N LYS A 268 -15.97 -0.95 -1.71
CA LYS A 268 -14.70 -0.98 -2.43
C LYS A 268 -14.09 0.42 -2.43
N HIS A 269 -12.84 0.54 -2.00
CA HIS A 269 -12.06 1.76 -2.03
C HIS A 269 -10.74 1.55 -2.76
N LEU A 270 -10.14 2.64 -3.25
CA LEU A 270 -8.80 2.63 -3.81
C LEU A 270 -7.81 3.10 -2.75
N SER A 271 -6.73 2.35 -2.54
CA SER A 271 -5.65 2.69 -1.64
C SER A 271 -4.32 2.32 -2.27
N ASP A 272 -3.44 3.31 -2.50
CA ASP A 272 -2.17 3.16 -3.23
C ASP A 272 -2.34 2.32 -4.51
N GLY A 273 -3.31 2.70 -5.35
CA GLY A 273 -3.62 2.02 -6.61
C GLY A 273 -4.24 0.62 -6.48
N CYS A 274 -4.37 0.08 -5.27
CA CYS A 274 -4.94 -1.23 -5.04
C CYS A 274 -6.38 -1.14 -4.55
N ASN A 275 -7.25 -2.04 -5.04
CA ASN A 275 -8.61 -2.15 -4.55
C ASN A 275 -8.64 -2.83 -3.18
N ILE A 276 -9.28 -2.19 -2.22
CA ILE A 276 -9.49 -2.72 -0.86
C ILE A 276 -10.96 -2.68 -0.50
N PHE A 277 -11.39 -3.58 0.40
CA PHE A 277 -12.75 -3.60 0.93
C PHE A 277 -12.74 -3.15 2.39
N ILE A 278 -13.56 -2.15 2.72
CA ILE A 278 -13.67 -1.57 4.07
C ILE A 278 -15.15 -1.55 4.47
N ALA A 279 -15.44 -1.81 5.74
CA ALA A 279 -16.79 -1.64 6.29
C ALA A 279 -17.30 -0.23 5.98
N SER A 280 -18.55 -0.10 5.55
CA SER A 280 -19.19 1.22 5.42
C SER A 280 -19.24 1.93 6.77
N PRO A 281 -19.46 3.26 6.84
CA PRO A 281 -19.58 3.99 8.09
C PRO A 281 -20.54 3.33 9.08
N GLU A 282 -21.73 2.90 8.63
CA GLU A 282 -22.76 2.30 9.43
C GLU A 282 -22.32 0.92 9.95
N LYS A 283 -21.73 0.11 9.06
CA LYS A 283 -21.22 -1.22 9.43
C LYS A 283 -20.05 -1.13 10.43
N ALA A 284 -19.17 -0.15 10.27
CA ALA A 284 -18.05 0.09 11.17
C ALA A 284 -18.52 0.41 12.60
N VAL A 285 -19.60 1.19 12.72
CA VAL A 285 -20.25 1.49 14.01
C VAL A 285 -20.83 0.20 14.61
N LEU A 286 -21.63 -0.56 13.85
CA LEU A 286 -22.27 -1.79 14.35
C LEU A 286 -21.25 -2.86 14.72
N ASP A 287 -20.19 -3.05 13.92
CA ASP A 287 -19.09 -3.95 14.25
C ASP A 287 -18.44 -3.56 15.58
N SER A 288 -18.21 -2.24 15.79
CA SER A 288 -17.60 -1.74 17.01
C SER A 288 -18.45 -1.98 18.26
N ILE A 289 -19.76 -1.83 18.14
CA ILE A 289 -20.73 -2.11 19.23
C ILE A 289 -20.81 -3.62 19.52
N ASP A 290 -20.78 -4.47 18.48
CA ASP A 290 -20.82 -5.94 18.65
C ASP A 290 -19.61 -6.47 19.42
N LYS A 291 -18.39 -5.95 19.10
CA LYS A 291 -17.15 -6.37 19.74
C LYS A 291 -16.26 -5.16 20.11
N PRO A 292 -16.57 -4.47 21.22
CA PRO A 292 -15.85 -3.26 21.63
C PRO A 292 -14.34 -3.43 21.77
N ASP A 293 -13.87 -4.60 22.19
CA ASP A 293 -12.44 -4.89 22.39
C ASP A 293 -11.59 -4.75 21.10
N TYR A 294 -12.23 -4.86 19.93
CA TYR A 294 -11.54 -4.69 18.64
C TYR A 294 -11.57 -3.24 18.13
N SER A 295 -12.24 -2.38 18.88
CA SER A 295 -12.39 -0.95 18.57
C SER A 295 -11.82 -0.03 19.67
N GLY A 296 -10.95 -0.57 20.53
CA GLY A 296 -10.30 0.21 21.60
C GLY A 296 -11.05 0.23 22.93
N GLY A 297 -12.09 -0.62 23.08
CA GLY A 297 -12.93 -0.68 24.28
C GLY A 297 -14.18 0.17 24.18
N LEU A 298 -15.04 0.07 25.20
CA LEU A 298 -16.39 0.63 25.13
C LEU A 298 -16.39 2.17 25.09
N SER A 299 -15.52 2.85 25.85
CA SER A 299 -15.41 4.31 25.80
C SER A 299 -15.04 4.82 24.41
N GLN A 300 -14.12 4.13 23.73
CA GLN A 300 -13.78 4.43 22.32
C GLN A 300 -14.96 4.18 21.39
N VAL A 301 -15.76 3.13 21.61
CA VAL A 301 -16.95 2.86 20.81
C VAL A 301 -17.99 4.00 20.95
N VAL A 302 -18.19 4.54 22.14
CA VAL A 302 -19.06 5.70 22.37
C VAL A 302 -18.55 6.91 21.57
N ALA A 303 -17.24 7.18 21.60
CA ALA A 303 -16.64 8.26 20.80
C ALA A 303 -16.75 7.98 19.28
N VAL A 304 -16.62 6.74 18.83
CA VAL A 304 -16.82 6.33 17.42
C VAL A 304 -18.26 6.60 16.98
N VAL A 305 -19.26 6.19 17.78
CA VAL A 305 -20.68 6.47 17.50
C VAL A 305 -20.91 7.97 17.37
N LEU A 306 -20.46 8.76 18.34
CA LEU A 306 -20.59 10.21 18.33
C LEU A 306 -19.99 10.82 17.06
N ASN A 307 -18.76 10.45 16.73
CA ASN A 307 -18.05 11.01 15.58
C ASN A 307 -18.69 10.59 14.25
N ALA A 308 -19.21 9.36 14.15
CA ALA A 308 -19.93 8.89 12.98
C ALA A 308 -21.21 9.71 12.74
N PHE A 309 -22.00 9.94 13.79
CA PHE A 309 -23.21 10.79 13.69
C PHE A 309 -22.88 12.25 13.34
N LYS A 310 -21.86 12.83 13.96
CA LYS A 310 -21.40 14.20 13.63
C LYS A 310 -20.91 14.35 12.19
N ARG A 311 -20.45 13.28 11.57
CA ARG A 311 -20.01 13.24 10.16
C ARG A 311 -21.11 12.88 9.18
N GLY A 312 -22.37 12.81 9.61
CA GLY A 312 -23.51 12.59 8.73
C GLY A 312 -23.74 11.12 8.36
N LEU A 313 -23.53 10.20 9.30
CA LEU A 313 -23.87 8.79 9.15
C LEU A 313 -25.33 8.64 8.66
N ASP A 314 -25.55 7.74 7.69
CA ASP A 314 -26.87 7.43 7.17
C ASP A 314 -27.67 6.60 8.20
N LYS A 315 -28.65 7.26 8.83
CA LYS A 315 -29.47 6.67 9.90
C LYS A 315 -30.37 5.56 9.41
N GLU A 316 -30.91 5.67 8.20
CA GLU A 316 -31.78 4.66 7.60
C GLU A 316 -30.97 3.39 7.26
N LYS A 317 -29.81 3.57 6.66
CA LYS A 317 -28.86 2.48 6.36
C LYS A 317 -28.38 1.81 7.65
N LEU A 318 -28.12 2.60 8.73
CA LEU A 318 -27.75 2.05 10.03
C LEU A 318 -28.85 1.15 10.61
N LEU A 319 -30.14 1.57 10.56
CA LEU A 319 -31.28 0.76 11.00
C LEU A 319 -31.39 -0.51 10.19
N ASN A 320 -31.33 -0.43 8.87
CA ASN A 320 -31.41 -1.58 8.00
C ASN A 320 -30.28 -2.60 8.30
N TYR A 321 -29.09 -2.10 8.55
CA TYR A 321 -27.95 -2.95 8.91
C TYR A 321 -28.08 -3.54 10.32
N ALA A 322 -28.66 -2.81 11.28
CA ALA A 322 -28.94 -3.35 12.62
C ALA A 322 -29.94 -4.52 12.55
N ILE A 323 -30.97 -4.41 11.71
CA ILE A 323 -31.91 -5.51 11.44
C ILE A 323 -31.18 -6.72 10.81
N MET A 324 -30.37 -6.49 9.77
CA MET A 324 -29.61 -7.56 9.11
C MET A 324 -28.60 -8.23 10.05
N PHE A 325 -28.11 -7.51 11.05
CA PHE A 325 -27.15 -8.02 12.04
C PHE A 325 -27.78 -9.07 12.94
N ASP A 326 -29.10 -8.98 13.15
CA ASP A 326 -29.94 -9.92 13.89
C ASP A 326 -29.37 -10.24 15.29
N SER A 327 -29.21 -9.18 16.11
CA SER A 327 -28.65 -9.29 17.46
C SER A 327 -29.32 -8.30 18.43
N ASN A 328 -30.14 -8.82 19.34
CA ASN A 328 -30.79 -8.01 20.38
C ASN A 328 -29.75 -7.25 21.23
N THR A 329 -28.65 -7.92 21.62
CA THR A 329 -27.56 -7.28 22.38
C THR A 329 -26.95 -6.07 21.65
N LEU A 330 -26.81 -6.14 20.33
CA LEU A 330 -26.32 -5.02 19.53
C LEU A 330 -27.32 -3.86 19.56
N ILE A 331 -28.60 -4.14 19.37
CA ILE A 331 -29.67 -3.13 19.36
C ILE A 331 -29.80 -2.47 20.75
N GLN A 332 -29.78 -3.26 21.83
CA GLN A 332 -29.78 -2.77 23.22
C GLN A 332 -28.62 -1.79 23.46
N ARG A 333 -27.39 -2.17 23.11
CA ARG A 333 -26.18 -1.33 23.27
C ARG A 333 -26.22 -0.09 22.39
N LEU A 334 -26.66 -0.20 21.14
CA LEU A 334 -26.80 0.94 20.24
C LEU A 334 -27.77 1.99 20.82
N GLY A 335 -28.97 1.54 21.20
CA GLY A 335 -29.99 2.43 21.77
C GLY A 335 -29.50 3.08 23.07
N TYR A 336 -28.94 2.33 23.99
CA TYR A 336 -28.40 2.84 25.25
C TYR A 336 -27.28 3.87 25.05
N ILE A 337 -26.34 3.60 24.14
CA ILE A 337 -25.26 4.55 23.82
C ILE A 337 -25.83 5.85 23.24
N LEU A 338 -26.84 5.74 22.38
CA LEU A 338 -27.47 6.92 21.78
C LEU A 338 -28.26 7.75 22.82
N ASP A 339 -28.96 7.10 23.75
CA ASP A 339 -29.64 7.81 24.85
C ASP A 339 -28.63 8.54 25.74
N ILE A 340 -27.53 7.89 26.15
CA ILE A 340 -26.48 8.57 26.95
C ILE A 340 -25.92 9.79 26.21
N LEU A 341 -25.64 9.67 24.91
CA LEU A 341 -25.12 10.79 24.12
C LEU A 341 -26.14 11.92 23.97
N TYR A 342 -27.41 11.60 23.88
CA TYR A 342 -28.51 12.59 23.82
C TYR A 342 -28.72 13.27 25.17
N GLU A 343 -28.86 12.53 26.26
CA GLU A 343 -29.09 13.07 27.62
C GLU A 343 -27.97 13.97 28.08
N ASN A 344 -26.72 13.63 27.72
CA ASN A 344 -25.53 14.43 28.03
C ASN A 344 -25.25 15.54 26.99
N ARG A 345 -26.18 15.81 26.05
CA ARG A 345 -26.13 16.88 25.06
C ARG A 345 -24.96 16.85 24.09
N TYR A 346 -24.38 15.66 23.85
CA TYR A 346 -23.33 15.46 22.84
C TYR A 346 -23.89 15.30 21.43
N LEU A 347 -25.11 14.76 21.30
CA LEU A 347 -25.85 14.59 20.06
C LEU A 347 -27.21 15.26 20.16
N ASP A 348 -27.58 15.99 19.10
CA ASP A 348 -28.94 16.45 18.89
C ASP A 348 -29.65 15.46 17.96
N MET A 349 -30.63 14.73 18.48
CA MET A 349 -31.35 13.69 17.73
C MET A 349 -32.85 13.87 17.86
N ASN A 350 -33.57 13.64 16.76
CA ASN A 350 -35.01 13.51 16.80
C ASN A 350 -35.36 12.23 17.57
N GLY A 351 -36.22 12.33 18.58
CA GLY A 351 -36.70 11.19 19.38
C GLY A 351 -37.23 10.02 18.53
N ASN A 352 -37.80 10.31 17.37
CA ASN A 352 -38.34 9.32 16.43
C ASN A 352 -37.29 8.29 15.96
N PHE A 353 -35.99 8.66 15.87
CA PHE A 353 -34.94 7.73 15.45
C PHE A 353 -34.63 6.73 16.57
N VAL A 354 -34.52 7.19 17.81
CA VAL A 354 -34.28 6.32 18.98
C VAL A 354 -35.46 5.37 19.19
N GLU A 355 -36.69 5.87 19.07
CA GLU A 355 -37.90 5.03 19.10
C GLU A 355 -37.90 3.97 17.99
N SER A 356 -37.40 4.28 16.80
CA SER A 356 -37.28 3.30 15.73
C SER A 356 -36.34 2.15 16.08
N ILE A 357 -35.25 2.43 16.82
CA ILE A 357 -34.35 1.39 17.34
C ILE A 357 -35.02 0.58 18.44
N GLU A 358 -35.75 1.23 19.35
CA GLU A 358 -36.46 0.57 20.46
C GLU A 358 -37.47 -0.43 19.92
N ARG A 359 -38.26 -0.10 18.87
CA ARG A 359 -39.22 -0.97 18.20
C ARG A 359 -38.61 -2.22 17.57
N LEU A 360 -37.27 -2.27 17.37
CA LEU A 360 -36.59 -3.46 16.89
C LEU A 360 -36.38 -4.52 17.98
N LEU A 361 -36.58 -4.16 19.27
CA LEU A 361 -36.44 -5.09 20.39
C LEU A 361 -37.74 -5.84 20.63
N PRO A 362 -37.69 -7.18 20.76
CA PRO A 362 -38.84 -7.95 21.24
C PRO A 362 -39.24 -7.58 22.68
N GLU A 363 -40.53 -7.63 23.00
CA GLU A 363 -41.08 -7.30 24.34
C GLU A 363 -40.41 -8.08 25.48
N ASN A 364 -39.99 -9.34 25.24
CA ASN A 364 -39.37 -10.22 26.23
C ASN A 364 -37.85 -10.30 26.06
N THR A 365 -37.21 -9.19 25.71
CA THR A 365 -35.72 -9.16 25.55
C THR A 365 -35.02 -9.30 26.91
N SER A 366 -34.13 -10.27 27.03
CA SER A 366 -33.34 -10.49 28.27
C SER A 366 -32.32 -9.39 28.49
N ASN A 367 -31.96 -9.15 29.77
CA ASN A 367 -30.95 -8.22 30.14
C ASN A 367 -29.57 -8.61 29.60
N THR A 368 -28.80 -7.65 29.10
CA THR A 368 -27.42 -7.84 28.63
C THR A 368 -26.46 -6.89 29.32
N PHE A 369 -25.20 -7.29 29.49
CA PHE A 369 -24.17 -6.39 30.02
C PHE A 369 -23.73 -5.36 28.98
N LEU A 370 -23.56 -4.12 29.40
CA LEU A 370 -23.03 -3.07 28.54
C LEU A 370 -21.58 -3.37 28.13
N GLY A 371 -20.72 -3.64 29.11
CA GLY A 371 -19.32 -4.02 28.92
C GLY A 371 -19.07 -5.50 29.12
N SER A 372 -17.77 -5.89 29.01
CA SER A 372 -17.35 -7.25 29.28
C SER A 372 -17.58 -7.64 30.75
N VAL A 373 -18.09 -8.87 31.00
CA VAL A 373 -18.27 -9.41 32.36
C VAL A 373 -16.95 -9.49 33.15
N LYS A 374 -15.81 -9.50 32.44
CA LYS A 374 -14.46 -9.52 33.05
C LYS A 374 -14.04 -8.14 33.62
N SER A 375 -14.68 -7.06 33.22
CA SER A 375 -14.45 -5.71 33.76
C SER A 375 -15.27 -5.44 35.00
N ASN A 376 -15.31 -6.38 35.97
CA ASN A 376 -16.12 -6.37 37.17
C ASN A 376 -15.93 -5.10 38.03
N GLU A 377 -16.71 -4.08 37.79
CA GLU A 377 -17.07 -3.04 38.76
C GLU A 377 -18.51 -3.29 39.28
N GLY A 378 -18.74 -4.42 39.93
CA GLY A 378 -20.03 -4.75 40.55
C GLY A 378 -21.20 -5.08 39.61
N ARG A 379 -22.33 -5.52 40.17
CA ARG A 379 -23.61 -5.57 39.46
C ARG A 379 -24.15 -4.13 39.46
N GLY A 380 -24.06 -3.44 38.31
CA GLY A 380 -24.66 -2.13 38.12
C GLY A 380 -26.19 -2.15 38.16
N SER A 381 -26.80 -0.97 38.12
CA SER A 381 -28.23 -0.79 37.91
C SER A 381 -28.65 -1.38 36.57
N ILE A 382 -29.96 -1.62 36.46
CA ILE A 382 -30.56 -2.08 35.20
C ILE A 382 -31.29 -0.90 34.58
N ASP A 383 -30.88 -0.53 33.39
CA ASP A 383 -31.68 0.34 32.53
C ASP A 383 -32.84 -0.48 31.95
N ASN A 384 -34.06 -0.11 32.32
CA ASN A 384 -35.28 -0.85 31.93
C ASN A 384 -35.71 -0.56 30.50
N LYS A 385 -35.33 0.54 29.91
CA LYS A 385 -35.68 0.89 28.52
C LYS A 385 -34.94 -0.01 27.53
N TRP A 386 -33.64 -0.22 27.75
CA TRP A 386 -32.81 -1.01 26.85
C TRP A 386 -32.49 -2.41 27.40
N ASN A 387 -32.96 -2.76 28.60
CA ASN A 387 -32.59 -3.98 29.30
C ASN A 387 -31.06 -4.17 29.41
N ILE A 388 -30.36 -3.09 29.78
CA ILE A 388 -28.90 -3.07 29.93
C ILE A 388 -28.51 -3.14 31.41
N ILE A 389 -27.56 -4.02 31.74
CA ILE A 389 -26.90 -4.04 33.04
C ILE A 389 -25.70 -3.09 32.94
N GLU A 390 -25.76 -1.98 33.69
CA GLU A 390 -24.77 -0.90 33.71
C GLU A 390 -23.54 -1.29 34.52
N ASN A 391 -22.71 -2.16 33.98
CA ASN A 391 -21.47 -2.61 34.62
C ASN A 391 -20.25 -1.73 34.31
N VAL A 392 -20.46 -0.57 33.72
CA VAL A 392 -19.47 0.50 33.44
C VAL A 392 -20.12 1.83 33.73
N SER A 393 -19.48 2.72 34.49
CA SER A 393 -20.03 4.03 34.83
C SER A 393 -20.12 4.96 33.60
N ILE A 394 -21.11 5.87 33.62
CA ILE A 394 -21.32 6.85 32.53
C ILE A 394 -20.11 7.75 32.37
N GLU A 395 -19.48 8.22 33.47
CA GLU A 395 -18.26 9.01 33.42
C GLU A 395 -17.17 8.29 32.63
N LYS A 396 -16.92 7.01 32.89
CA LYS A 396 -15.94 6.22 32.18
C LYS A 396 -16.27 6.00 30.71
N LEU A 397 -17.56 5.94 30.36
CA LEU A 397 -18.00 5.85 28.97
C LEU A 397 -17.72 7.14 28.19
N LEU A 398 -17.81 8.27 28.86
CA LEU A 398 -17.66 9.60 28.25
C LEU A 398 -16.22 10.14 28.31
N ASP A 399 -15.29 9.49 29.03
CA ASP A 399 -13.91 9.93 29.21
C ASP A 399 -13.21 10.28 27.87
N GLU A 400 -13.37 9.48 26.86
CA GLU A 400 -12.75 9.69 25.54
C GLU A 400 -13.39 10.83 24.73
N ILE A 401 -14.55 11.32 25.16
CA ILE A 401 -15.25 12.47 24.56
C ILE A 401 -14.78 13.77 25.20
N VAL A 402 -14.56 13.78 26.49
CA VAL A 402 -14.22 14.98 27.29
C VAL A 402 -12.77 15.42 27.06
N VAL A 403 -11.87 14.51 26.70
CA VAL A 403 -10.44 14.77 26.52
C VAL A 403 -10.10 15.41 25.15
N ARG A 404 -11.12 15.72 24.34
CA ARG A 404 -10.94 16.35 23.00
C ARG A 404 -11.57 17.77 23.00
#